data_facfb0bd71dc9cb8bd4de6b16c9d3688
#
_entry.id   facfb0bd71dc9cb8bd4de6b16c9d3688
#
_cell.length_a   1.000
_cell.length_b   1.000
_cell.length_c   1.000
_cell.angle_alpha   90.00
_cell.angle_beta   90.00
_cell.angle_gamma   90.00
#
_symmetry.space_group_name_H-M   'P 1'
#
loop_
_entity.id
_entity.type
_entity.pdbx_description
1 polymer ?
#
loop_
_entity_poly.entity_id
_entity_poly.type
_entity_poly.pdbx_seq_one_letter_code
_entity_poly.pdbx_strand_id
1 'polypeptide(L)'
;MILNDRIFHNGRRSLTISILAAGLLVAGCATTSEEEELSEMPIHTPVTVLEPIQRDFAEIRNGGVLRMITHYSSSTYFLNQGMEVGFEYELVREFARENDLALEVVIVGADENPFDLLNSGAGDVIAANYTITPERREVVNFTRPYNLVDQMLVFSTDLSPYPQTLEELSGSGIPVSVRRNSSYYVTLNKLIEEYDYDIEINLLPDALDTEAALVQVAEGNLLATVADDNMFNAANRYMEGLFPGPVIAEKDTIAWAIRSNAPDLEARMNRYLYKHFRFTEDRDRPRRSTFLNVLRRKYFEESRQIAEYYNPDWQYHGLGIISPYDELVKVVADSMDLDWLLLTALIAQESSFNPNSKSWAGAVGLMQVIPRFVEVEYEQLYDPKINLMTGARILKDHLRHYAYMDSTNQLAMALATYNVGLGHMADARRLVIDQNKDPNEWENVADALLKLMQRRYYQHARFGFARGIEPVQYVKEIKNRYRTYEAIIALAENQQRTGVTSLIGTNITRLP
;
A
#
# COMPACT_ATOMS: atom_id res chain seq x y z
N MET A 1 2.68 21.10 4.52
CA MET A 1 3.60 22.23 4.58
C MET A 1 4.62 21.93 5.64
N ILE A 2 5.73 21.54 5.29
CA ILE A 2 7.07 21.27 5.83
C ILE A 2 7.55 19.98 5.17
N LEU A 3 8.08 20.13 3.95
CA LEU A 3 9.02 19.18 3.35
C LEU A 3 10.39 19.50 3.97
N ASN A 4 10.89 18.59 4.80
CA ASN A 4 12.23 18.68 5.33
C ASN A 4 13.26 18.44 4.22
N ASP A 5 14.12 19.40 4.03
CA ASP A 5 15.37 19.31 3.28
C ASP A 5 16.24 18.15 3.79
N ARG A 6 16.27 17.06 3.06
CA ARG A 6 17.29 16.01 3.17
C ARG A 6 17.69 15.48 1.81
N ILE A 7 18.24 16.36 1.01
CA ILE A 7 19.11 15.97 -0.10
C ILE A 7 20.42 16.73 0.13
N PHE A 8 21.53 15.98 0.27
CA PHE A 8 22.92 16.42 0.54
C PHE A 8 23.29 16.76 2.00
N HIS A 9 23.93 15.84 2.72
CA HIS A 9 25.32 15.95 3.20
C HIS A 9 25.69 14.80 4.15
N ASN A 10 26.59 13.94 3.72
CA ASN A 10 27.42 13.10 4.59
C ASN A 10 28.53 13.96 5.17
N GLY A 11 28.48 14.22 6.47
CA GLY A 11 29.54 14.89 7.23
C GLY A 11 29.65 14.26 8.62
N ARG A 12 30.60 13.33 8.77
CA ARG A 12 31.02 12.78 10.08
C ARG A 12 31.49 13.91 10.99
N ARG A 13 30.89 14.05 12.16
CA ARG A 13 31.51 14.68 13.34
C ARG A 13 31.25 13.87 14.59
N SER A 14 32.33 13.34 15.13
CA SER A 14 32.44 12.74 16.47
C SER A 14 32.16 13.80 17.53
N LEU A 15 31.33 13.47 18.53
CA LEU A 15 31.24 14.22 19.77
C LEU A 15 31.43 13.28 20.96
N THR A 16 32.42 13.63 21.74
CA THR A 16 32.88 13.02 22.99
C THR A 16 31.83 13.19 24.10
N ILE A 17 31.49 12.09 24.78
CA ILE A 17 30.61 12.08 25.93
C ILE A 17 31.45 12.18 27.21
N SER A 18 31.20 13.20 28.00
CA SER A 18 31.73 13.33 29.38
C SER A 18 30.78 12.66 30.37
N ILE A 19 31.35 11.71 31.12
CA ILE A 19 30.70 10.98 32.22
C ILE A 19 30.75 11.85 33.49
N LEU A 20 29.61 12.08 34.11
CA LEU A 20 29.53 12.55 35.52
C LEU A 20 28.74 11.53 36.34
N ALA A 21 29.43 10.90 37.25
CA ALA A 21 28.88 10.00 38.25
C ALA A 21 28.44 10.78 39.51
N ALA A 22 27.26 10.50 40.05
CA ALA A 22 26.99 10.69 41.49
C ALA A 22 25.70 9.99 41.94
N GLY A 23 25.80 9.21 42.97
CA GLY A 23 24.86 9.12 44.09
C GLY A 23 23.90 7.94 44.14
N LEU A 24 24.29 6.87 44.83
CA LEU A 24 23.40 5.86 45.41
C LEU A 24 22.42 6.49 46.41
N LEU A 25 21.13 6.17 46.27
CA LEU A 25 20.19 6.11 47.37
C LEU A 25 19.33 4.86 47.23
N VAL A 26 19.53 3.95 48.20
CA VAL A 26 18.74 2.72 48.36
C VAL A 26 17.40 3.10 48.97
N ALA A 27 16.30 2.75 48.32
CA ALA A 27 14.97 2.74 48.96
C ALA A 27 14.21 1.51 48.45
N GLY A 28 13.63 0.80 49.37
CA GLY A 28 13.17 -0.57 49.35
C GLY A 28 12.23 -0.99 48.23
N CYS A 29 12.37 -2.24 47.88
CA CYS A 29 11.43 -3.02 47.08
C CYS A 29 10.06 -3.09 47.79
N ALA A 30 9.05 -2.54 47.11
CA ALA A 30 7.68 -3.04 47.20
C ALA A 30 7.39 -3.62 45.80
N THR A 31 7.47 -4.92 45.68
CA THR A 31 6.94 -5.68 44.54
C THR A 31 5.42 -5.67 44.67
N THR A 32 4.78 -4.71 44.05
CA THR A 32 3.37 -4.84 43.67
C THR A 32 3.35 -5.53 42.31
N SER A 33 2.69 -6.67 42.30
CA SER A 33 2.54 -7.52 41.10
C SER A 33 1.80 -6.76 40.02
N GLU A 34 2.45 -6.64 38.86
CA GLU A 34 1.83 -6.16 37.60
C GLU A 34 0.68 -7.07 37.11
N GLU A 35 0.45 -8.21 37.76
CA GLU A 35 -0.62 -9.16 37.43
C GLU A 35 -2.03 -8.73 37.90
N GLU A 36 -2.17 -7.83 38.87
CA GLU A 36 -3.50 -7.39 39.37
C GLU A 36 -4.10 -6.22 38.55
N GLU A 37 -3.31 -5.45 37.79
CA GLU A 37 -3.84 -4.35 36.98
C GLU A 37 -4.38 -4.80 35.59
N LEU A 38 -4.08 -6.02 35.16
CA LEU A 38 -4.53 -6.56 33.86
C LEU A 38 -5.98 -7.08 33.90
N SER A 39 -6.52 -7.40 35.07
CA SER A 39 -7.86 -7.99 35.21
C SER A 39 -9.03 -6.99 35.25
N GLU A 40 -8.75 -5.67 35.40
CA GLU A 40 -9.79 -4.63 35.46
C GLU A 40 -9.87 -3.71 34.22
N MET A 41 -9.09 -3.96 33.18
CA MET A 41 -9.21 -3.14 31.97
C MET A 41 -10.46 -3.54 31.16
N PRO A 42 -11.32 -2.57 30.83
CA PRO A 42 -12.54 -2.88 30.08
C PRO A 42 -12.20 -3.59 28.77
N ILE A 43 -12.99 -4.62 28.43
CA ILE A 43 -12.90 -5.39 27.19
C ILE A 43 -12.97 -4.47 25.96
N HIS A 44 -13.59 -3.31 26.11
CA HIS A 44 -13.69 -2.26 25.10
C HIS A 44 -12.77 -1.09 25.45
N THR A 45 -11.60 -1.00 24.84
CA THR A 45 -10.81 0.23 24.88
C THR A 45 -11.49 1.25 23.97
N PRO A 46 -11.95 2.42 24.46
CA PRO A 46 -12.53 3.44 23.60
C PRO A 46 -11.49 3.85 22.57
N VAL A 47 -11.85 3.77 21.29
CA VAL A 47 -10.99 4.21 20.20
C VAL A 47 -10.99 5.73 20.23
N THR A 48 -9.96 6.34 20.85
CA THR A 48 -9.78 7.79 20.81
C THR A 48 -9.13 8.14 19.50
N VAL A 49 -9.78 8.93 18.67
CA VAL A 49 -9.28 9.36 17.36
C VAL A 49 -9.35 10.87 17.24
N LEU A 50 -8.57 11.41 16.28
CA LEU A 50 -8.61 12.83 15.95
C LEU A 50 -9.98 13.24 15.40
N GLU A 51 -10.38 14.50 15.67
CA GLU A 51 -11.56 15.07 15.04
C GLU A 51 -11.39 15.15 13.51
N PRO A 52 -12.45 14.81 12.72
CA PRO A 52 -12.33 14.76 11.28
C PRO A 52 -12.23 16.16 10.66
N ILE A 53 -11.27 16.36 9.76
CA ILE A 53 -11.18 17.57 8.93
C ILE A 53 -12.38 17.68 8.00
N GLN A 54 -12.68 18.90 7.56
CA GLN A 54 -13.71 19.16 6.55
C GLN A 54 -13.15 18.83 5.16
N ARG A 55 -13.50 17.66 4.62
CA ARG A 55 -13.13 17.20 3.28
C ARG A 55 -14.10 16.13 2.81
N ASP A 56 -14.94 16.47 1.85
CA ASP A 56 -15.90 15.57 1.21
C ASP A 56 -15.59 15.39 -0.28
N PHE A 57 -16.48 14.80 -1.04
CA PHE A 57 -16.26 14.45 -2.44
C PHE A 57 -15.95 15.67 -3.34
N ALA A 58 -16.51 16.84 -3.06
CA ALA A 58 -16.23 18.05 -3.84
C ALA A 58 -14.75 18.43 -3.80
N GLU A 59 -14.14 18.43 -2.62
CA GLU A 59 -12.71 18.74 -2.42
C GLU A 59 -11.81 17.65 -3.03
N ILE A 60 -12.20 16.37 -2.90
CA ILE A 60 -11.50 15.24 -3.51
C ILE A 60 -11.50 15.38 -5.04
N ARG A 61 -12.66 15.67 -5.63
CA ARG A 61 -12.80 15.85 -7.07
C ARG A 61 -12.02 17.05 -7.59
N ASN A 62 -12.03 18.16 -6.87
CA ASN A 62 -11.25 19.36 -7.24
C ASN A 62 -9.74 19.09 -7.20
N GLY A 63 -9.29 18.30 -6.23
CA GLY A 63 -7.90 17.84 -6.16
C GLY A 63 -7.54 16.73 -7.16
N GLY A 64 -8.53 16.09 -7.77
CA GLY A 64 -8.37 15.04 -8.77
C GLY A 64 -7.68 13.76 -8.23
N VAL A 65 -7.64 13.57 -6.89
CA VAL A 65 -6.99 12.41 -6.24
C VAL A 65 -7.88 11.88 -5.13
N LEU A 66 -8.12 10.57 -5.15
CA LEU A 66 -8.65 9.80 -4.02
C LEU A 66 -7.48 9.13 -3.29
N ARG A 67 -7.39 9.26 -1.97
CA ARG A 67 -6.35 8.65 -1.15
C ARG A 67 -6.93 7.49 -0.35
N MET A 68 -6.42 6.30 -0.64
CA MET A 68 -6.80 5.03 -0.02
C MET A 68 -5.83 4.69 1.10
N ILE A 69 -6.31 4.59 2.32
CA ILE A 69 -5.56 4.07 3.48
C ILE A 69 -5.75 2.55 3.49
N THR A 70 -4.65 1.81 3.59
CA THR A 70 -4.66 0.34 3.60
C THR A 70 -3.45 -0.25 4.30
N HIS A 71 -3.49 -1.56 4.60
CA HIS A 71 -2.32 -2.32 5.03
C HIS A 71 -1.61 -2.96 3.83
N TYR A 72 -0.30 -3.18 3.96
CA TYR A 72 0.46 -3.97 2.99
C TYR A 72 0.25 -5.45 3.27
N SER A 73 -0.60 -6.12 2.52
CA SER A 73 -0.94 -7.54 2.70
C SER A 73 -1.42 -8.19 1.41
N SER A 74 -1.32 -9.50 1.34
CA SER A 74 -1.76 -10.31 0.18
C SER A 74 -3.25 -10.19 -0.14
N SER A 75 -4.06 -9.78 0.82
CA SER A 75 -5.51 -9.60 0.67
C SER A 75 -5.93 -8.17 0.30
N THR A 76 -5.16 -7.15 0.68
CA THR A 76 -5.59 -5.75 0.54
C THR A 76 -4.82 -5.02 -0.55
N TYR A 77 -3.50 -4.88 -0.37
CA TYR A 77 -2.59 -4.19 -1.27
C TYR A 77 -1.17 -4.74 -1.13
N PHE A 78 -0.53 -5.08 -2.24
CA PHE A 78 0.87 -5.47 -2.30
C PHE A 78 1.48 -5.22 -3.68
N LEU A 79 2.80 -5.40 -3.79
CA LEU A 79 3.50 -5.32 -5.07
C LEU A 79 3.72 -6.73 -5.64
N ASN A 80 3.27 -6.95 -6.86
CA ASN A 80 3.64 -8.11 -7.66
C ASN A 80 4.58 -7.67 -8.76
N GLN A 81 5.86 -8.06 -8.68
CA GLN A 81 6.90 -7.66 -9.63
C GLN A 81 6.93 -6.13 -9.88
N GLY A 82 6.77 -5.34 -8.82
CA GLY A 82 6.72 -3.88 -8.86
C GLY A 82 5.38 -3.25 -9.26
N MET A 83 4.38 -4.06 -9.64
CA MET A 83 3.06 -3.58 -9.99
C MET A 83 2.11 -3.67 -8.80
N GLU A 84 1.35 -2.62 -8.60
CA GLU A 84 0.36 -2.50 -7.53
C GLU A 84 -0.84 -3.41 -7.78
N VAL A 85 -1.10 -4.30 -6.86
CA VAL A 85 -2.18 -5.29 -6.88
C VAL A 85 -2.81 -5.44 -5.50
N GLY A 86 -3.96 -6.08 -5.41
CA GLY A 86 -4.68 -6.35 -4.18
C GLY A 86 -6.19 -6.24 -4.39
N PHE A 87 -6.97 -7.00 -3.63
CA PHE A 87 -8.43 -7.00 -3.76
C PHE A 87 -9.02 -5.63 -3.47
N GLU A 88 -8.64 -5.04 -2.33
CA GLU A 88 -9.09 -3.70 -1.94
C GLU A 88 -8.62 -2.63 -2.92
N TYR A 89 -7.34 -2.70 -3.29
CA TYR A 89 -6.75 -1.76 -4.23
C TYR A 89 -7.48 -1.76 -5.58
N GLU A 90 -7.73 -2.92 -6.17
CA GLU A 90 -8.39 -2.96 -7.48
C GLU A 90 -9.86 -2.53 -7.41
N LEU A 91 -10.54 -2.82 -6.28
CA LEU A 91 -11.92 -2.39 -6.07
C LEU A 91 -12.03 -0.86 -5.91
N VAL A 92 -11.13 -0.25 -5.12
CA VAL A 92 -11.08 1.22 -4.95
C VAL A 92 -10.58 1.91 -6.22
N ARG A 93 -9.60 1.31 -6.93
CA ARG A 93 -9.09 1.85 -8.20
C ARG A 93 -10.18 1.96 -9.25
N GLU A 94 -11.06 0.98 -9.34
CA GLU A 94 -12.20 1.03 -10.27
C GLU A 94 -13.19 2.13 -9.88
N PHE A 95 -13.47 2.33 -8.58
CA PHE A 95 -14.25 3.48 -8.11
C PHE A 95 -13.60 4.82 -8.48
N ALA A 96 -12.30 4.96 -8.26
CA ALA A 96 -11.55 6.17 -8.62
C ALA A 96 -11.63 6.44 -10.12
N ARG A 97 -11.44 5.41 -10.95
CA ARG A 97 -11.54 5.46 -12.42
C ARG A 97 -12.95 5.89 -12.90
N GLU A 98 -14.02 5.35 -12.31
CA GLU A 98 -15.41 5.75 -12.64
C GLU A 98 -15.70 7.22 -12.31
N ASN A 99 -14.91 7.85 -11.43
CA ASN A 99 -15.07 9.24 -11.01
C ASN A 99 -13.99 10.19 -11.56
N ASP A 100 -13.17 9.75 -12.53
CA ASP A 100 -12.06 10.50 -13.13
C ASP A 100 -11.03 10.98 -12.09
N LEU A 101 -10.78 10.16 -11.05
CA LEU A 101 -9.81 10.41 -9.99
C LEU A 101 -8.57 9.52 -10.17
N ALA A 102 -7.39 10.08 -9.89
CA ALA A 102 -6.22 9.25 -9.64
C ALA A 102 -6.34 8.61 -8.25
N LEU A 103 -5.79 7.40 -8.10
CA LEU A 103 -5.68 6.74 -6.80
C LEU A 103 -4.28 6.94 -6.23
N GLU A 104 -4.19 7.36 -4.97
CA GLU A 104 -2.97 7.38 -4.16
C GLU A 104 -3.15 6.41 -3.00
N VAL A 105 -2.14 5.57 -2.73
CA VAL A 105 -2.17 4.59 -1.65
C VAL A 105 -1.39 5.14 -0.46
N VAL A 106 -2.03 5.13 0.71
CA VAL A 106 -1.45 5.48 2.00
C VAL A 106 -1.35 4.20 2.81
N ILE A 107 -0.13 3.69 2.99
CA ILE A 107 0.12 2.47 3.76
C ILE A 107 0.21 2.83 5.23
N VAL A 108 -0.55 2.11 6.07
CA VAL A 108 -0.54 2.30 7.52
C VAL A 108 0.80 1.83 8.08
N GLY A 109 1.52 2.72 8.75
CA GLY A 109 2.75 2.39 9.46
C GLY A 109 2.49 1.56 10.73
N ALA A 110 3.57 0.95 11.27
CA ALA A 110 3.47 0.05 12.44
C ALA A 110 2.88 0.74 13.69
N ASP A 111 3.16 2.04 13.87
CA ASP A 111 2.71 2.82 15.02
C ASP A 111 1.59 3.81 14.68
N GLU A 112 0.97 3.66 13.49
CA GLU A 112 -0.07 4.58 13.02
C GLU A 112 -1.47 4.00 13.24
N ASN A 113 -2.39 4.89 13.65
CA ASN A 113 -3.80 4.55 13.71
C ASN A 113 -4.49 4.94 12.39
N PRO A 114 -5.08 3.99 11.63
CA PRO A 114 -5.71 4.28 10.34
C PRO A 114 -6.90 5.24 10.46
N PHE A 115 -7.60 5.28 11.59
CA PHE A 115 -8.70 6.23 11.82
C PHE A 115 -8.18 7.66 12.02
N ASP A 116 -7.02 7.83 12.66
CA ASP A 116 -6.34 9.12 12.76
C ASP A 116 -5.83 9.61 11.41
N LEU A 117 -5.26 8.72 10.59
CA LEU A 117 -4.87 9.04 9.21
C LEU A 117 -6.09 9.48 8.38
N LEU A 118 -7.23 8.83 8.55
CA LEU A 118 -8.47 9.20 7.90
C LEU A 118 -8.96 10.58 8.35
N ASN A 119 -9.07 10.80 9.66
CA ASN A 119 -9.63 12.01 10.26
C ASN A 119 -8.71 13.22 10.11
N SER A 120 -7.39 13.05 10.15
CA SER A 120 -6.41 14.12 9.86
C SER A 120 -6.38 14.51 8.37
N GLY A 121 -7.01 13.69 7.50
CA GLY A 121 -7.03 13.94 6.06
C GLY A 121 -5.79 13.46 5.33
N ALA A 122 -4.97 12.59 5.92
CA ALA A 122 -3.92 11.88 5.21
C ALA A 122 -4.50 10.96 4.13
N GLY A 123 -5.69 10.37 4.38
CA GLY A 123 -6.46 9.63 3.41
C GLY A 123 -7.92 10.05 3.34
N ASP A 124 -8.67 9.48 2.41
CA ASP A 124 -10.09 9.77 2.15
C ASP A 124 -10.99 8.57 2.42
N VAL A 125 -10.46 7.36 2.32
CA VAL A 125 -11.15 6.09 2.56
C VAL A 125 -10.16 5.07 3.15
N ILE A 126 -10.62 4.31 4.16
CA ILE A 126 -9.91 3.12 4.63
C ILE A 126 -10.50 1.91 3.91
N ALA A 127 -9.68 1.19 3.16
CA ALA A 127 -10.01 -0.06 2.49
C ALA A 127 -8.94 -1.10 2.85
N ALA A 128 -9.19 -1.84 3.94
CA ALA A 128 -8.21 -2.69 4.60
C ALA A 128 -8.85 -3.94 5.26
N ASN A 129 -9.89 -4.48 4.64
CA ASN A 129 -10.66 -5.65 5.14
C ASN A 129 -11.21 -5.44 6.57
N TYR A 130 -11.79 -4.26 6.85
CA TYR A 130 -12.27 -3.95 8.19
C TYR A 130 -13.71 -4.41 8.42
N THR A 131 -13.88 -5.23 9.45
CA THR A 131 -15.18 -5.58 10.00
C THR A 131 -15.87 -4.36 10.61
N ILE A 132 -17.15 -4.21 10.35
CA ILE A 132 -17.98 -3.20 10.98
C ILE A 132 -18.23 -3.62 12.43
N THR A 133 -17.74 -2.82 13.39
CA THR A 133 -18.03 -2.99 14.82
C THR A 133 -18.71 -1.76 15.42
N PRO A 134 -19.46 -1.89 16.54
CA PRO A 134 -20.07 -0.74 17.22
C PRO A 134 -19.05 0.33 17.59
N GLU A 135 -17.89 -0.06 18.14
CA GLU A 135 -16.84 0.86 18.59
C GLU A 135 -16.27 1.69 17.44
N ARG A 136 -16.03 1.04 16.29
CA ARG A 136 -15.54 1.74 15.10
C ARG A 136 -16.58 2.71 14.53
N ARG A 137 -17.88 2.40 14.67
CA ARG A 137 -18.97 3.29 14.23
C ARG A 137 -19.08 4.57 15.07
N GLU A 138 -18.51 4.61 16.26
CA GLU A 138 -18.46 5.82 17.09
C GLU A 138 -17.50 6.88 16.51
N VAL A 139 -16.49 6.45 15.75
CA VAL A 139 -15.39 7.30 15.28
C VAL A 139 -15.36 7.54 13.78
N VAL A 140 -15.97 6.64 12.98
CA VAL A 140 -16.05 6.74 11.51
C VAL A 140 -17.39 6.24 11.00
N ASN A 141 -17.77 6.66 9.79
CA ASN A 141 -18.86 6.03 9.05
C ASN A 141 -18.32 4.86 8.21
N PHE A 142 -19.19 3.89 7.97
CA PHE A 142 -18.92 2.78 7.06
C PHE A 142 -19.83 2.86 5.83
N THR A 143 -19.25 2.52 4.69
CA THR A 143 -20.06 2.24 3.50
C THR A 143 -20.95 1.03 3.73
N ARG A 144 -21.87 0.76 2.78
CA ARG A 144 -22.51 -0.55 2.71
C ARG A 144 -21.48 -1.66 2.59
N PRO A 145 -21.74 -2.85 3.17
CA PRO A 145 -20.83 -3.98 3.02
C PRO A 145 -20.61 -4.37 1.55
N TYR A 146 -19.41 -4.83 1.22
CA TYR A 146 -19.05 -5.38 -0.10
C TYR A 146 -18.53 -6.81 -0.01
N ASN A 147 -18.30 -7.32 1.19
CA ASN A 147 -17.91 -8.70 1.44
C ASN A 147 -18.54 -9.22 2.73
N LEU A 148 -18.69 -10.55 2.80
CA LEU A 148 -18.98 -11.31 4.01
C LEU A 148 -17.85 -12.29 4.21
N VAL A 149 -17.38 -12.41 5.43
CA VAL A 149 -16.28 -13.28 5.84
C VAL A 149 -16.67 -14.06 7.09
N ASP A 150 -16.03 -15.21 7.28
CA ASP A 150 -16.15 -15.99 8.49
C ASP A 150 -14.83 -15.90 9.27
N GLN A 151 -14.90 -15.59 10.57
CA GLN A 151 -13.73 -15.64 11.44
C GLN A 151 -13.43 -17.09 11.80
N MET A 152 -12.19 -17.51 11.61
CA MET A 152 -11.78 -18.89 11.86
C MET A 152 -10.47 -18.96 12.61
N LEU A 153 -10.31 -19.99 13.43
CA LEU A 153 -9.01 -20.32 14.00
C LEU A 153 -8.07 -20.82 12.89
N VAL A 154 -6.79 -20.51 13.04
CA VAL A 154 -5.72 -20.99 12.16
C VAL A 154 -4.61 -21.55 13.02
N PHE A 155 -4.24 -22.80 12.78
CA PHE A 155 -3.22 -23.53 13.54
C PHE A 155 -1.94 -23.72 12.76
N SER A 156 -0.81 -23.84 13.48
CA SER A 156 0.46 -24.25 12.90
C SER A 156 0.45 -25.74 12.55
N THR A 157 1.11 -26.11 11.46
CA THR A 157 1.35 -27.53 11.11
C THR A 157 2.19 -28.28 12.13
N ASP A 158 2.94 -27.56 12.98
CA ASP A 158 3.72 -28.17 14.07
C ASP A 158 2.83 -28.69 15.20
N LEU A 159 1.57 -28.22 15.22
CA LEU A 159 0.56 -28.69 16.16
C LEU A 159 -0.22 -29.89 15.57
N SER A 160 0.12 -31.11 16.01
CA SER A 160 -0.59 -32.30 15.55
C SER A 160 -0.79 -33.29 16.71
N PRO A 161 -2.03 -33.69 17.02
CA PRO A 161 -3.30 -33.26 16.42
C PRO A 161 -3.68 -31.83 16.85
N TYR A 162 -4.43 -31.12 16.01
CA TYR A 162 -4.99 -29.81 16.31
C TYR A 162 -6.50 -29.87 16.59
N PRO A 163 -7.04 -28.99 17.45
CA PRO A 163 -8.47 -28.96 17.80
C PRO A 163 -9.37 -28.75 16.59
N GLN A 164 -10.43 -29.55 16.48
CA GLN A 164 -11.43 -29.43 15.41
C GLN A 164 -12.65 -28.62 15.86
N THR A 165 -12.83 -28.43 17.17
CA THR A 165 -13.92 -27.65 17.76
C THR A 165 -13.40 -26.73 18.87
N LEU A 166 -14.22 -25.77 19.30
CA LEU A 166 -13.87 -24.90 20.43
C LEU A 166 -13.84 -25.66 21.76
N GLU A 167 -14.65 -26.70 21.90
CA GLU A 167 -14.64 -27.59 23.07
C GLU A 167 -13.31 -28.36 23.18
N GLU A 168 -12.74 -28.80 22.06
CA GLU A 168 -11.43 -29.46 22.04
C GLU A 168 -10.29 -28.47 22.31
N LEU A 169 -10.45 -27.20 21.94
CA LEU A 169 -9.48 -26.15 22.24
C LEU A 169 -9.53 -25.78 23.73
N SER A 170 -10.73 -25.75 24.32
CA SER A 170 -10.93 -25.41 25.74
C SER A 170 -10.19 -26.40 26.65
N GLY A 171 -9.33 -25.86 27.53
CA GLY A 171 -8.49 -26.66 28.42
C GLY A 171 -7.32 -27.39 27.74
N SER A 172 -7.08 -27.17 26.45
CA SER A 172 -5.95 -27.78 25.73
C SER A 172 -4.60 -27.17 26.09
N GLY A 173 -4.59 -25.96 26.64
CA GLY A 173 -3.38 -25.18 26.92
C GLY A 173 -2.74 -24.58 25.64
N ILE A 174 -3.45 -24.58 24.51
CA ILE A 174 -3.01 -23.94 23.26
C ILE A 174 -3.42 -22.47 23.28
N PRO A 175 -2.47 -21.51 23.39
CA PRO A 175 -2.82 -20.11 23.38
C PRO A 175 -3.24 -19.63 22.00
N VAL A 176 -4.31 -18.83 21.92
CA VAL A 176 -4.73 -18.17 20.69
C VAL A 176 -4.20 -16.74 20.68
N SER A 177 -3.35 -16.43 19.72
CA SER A 177 -2.63 -15.16 19.63
C SER A 177 -3.39 -14.16 18.76
N VAL A 178 -3.86 -13.05 19.34
CA VAL A 178 -4.60 -11.99 18.64
C VAL A 178 -4.24 -10.61 19.17
N ARG A 179 -4.43 -9.56 18.36
CA ARG A 179 -4.29 -8.17 18.82
C ARG A 179 -5.49 -7.75 19.67
N ARG A 180 -5.26 -6.96 20.71
CA ARG A 180 -6.32 -6.40 21.55
C ARG A 180 -7.34 -5.57 20.74
N ASN A 181 -6.88 -4.79 19.76
CA ASN A 181 -7.72 -3.90 18.94
C ASN A 181 -8.37 -4.60 17.73
N SER A 182 -8.35 -5.94 17.68
CA SER A 182 -8.99 -6.71 16.62
C SER A 182 -10.42 -7.11 16.96
N SER A 183 -11.27 -7.30 15.92
CA SER A 183 -12.59 -7.94 16.08
C SER A 183 -12.47 -9.36 16.62
N TYR A 184 -11.38 -10.05 16.34
CA TYR A 184 -11.10 -11.40 16.82
C TYR A 184 -10.99 -11.50 18.34
N TYR A 185 -10.33 -10.52 18.97
CA TYR A 185 -10.24 -10.44 20.42
C TYR A 185 -11.62 -10.30 21.05
N VAL A 186 -12.46 -9.42 20.49
CA VAL A 186 -13.84 -9.23 20.96
C VAL A 186 -14.66 -10.51 20.80
N THR A 187 -14.56 -11.19 19.66
CA THR A 187 -15.26 -12.46 19.39
C THR A 187 -14.83 -13.56 20.35
N LEU A 188 -13.51 -13.74 20.56
CA LEU A 188 -12.99 -14.76 21.47
C LEU A 188 -13.45 -14.53 22.91
N ASN A 189 -13.34 -13.29 23.43
CA ASN A 189 -13.80 -13.00 24.80
C ASN A 189 -15.30 -13.26 24.96
N LYS A 190 -16.11 -12.86 23.98
CA LYS A 190 -17.55 -13.13 24.01
C LYS A 190 -17.84 -14.63 24.07
N LEU A 191 -17.15 -15.45 23.29
CA LEU A 191 -17.33 -16.92 23.30
C LEU A 191 -16.85 -17.53 24.62
N ILE A 192 -15.71 -17.07 25.17
CA ILE A 192 -15.20 -17.51 26.46
C ILE A 192 -16.22 -17.21 27.55
N GLU A 193 -16.78 -15.99 27.60
CA GLU A 193 -17.79 -15.61 28.58
C GLU A 193 -19.13 -16.35 28.40
N GLU A 194 -19.59 -16.53 27.15
CA GLU A 194 -20.90 -17.12 26.86
C GLU A 194 -20.94 -18.64 27.13
N TYR A 195 -19.82 -19.34 26.84
CA TYR A 195 -19.76 -20.81 26.91
C TYR A 195 -18.85 -21.34 28.02
N ASP A 196 -18.28 -20.46 28.86
CA ASP A 196 -17.34 -20.79 29.94
C ASP A 196 -16.13 -21.62 29.45
N TYR A 197 -15.58 -21.23 28.28
CA TYR A 197 -14.41 -21.89 27.70
C TYR A 197 -13.12 -21.49 28.43
N ASP A 198 -12.26 -22.48 28.72
CA ASP A 198 -10.89 -22.27 29.19
C ASP A 198 -9.93 -22.16 27.99
N ILE A 199 -9.91 -20.97 27.37
CA ILE A 199 -9.05 -20.63 26.22
C ILE A 199 -8.14 -19.48 26.61
N GLU A 200 -6.84 -19.72 26.56
CA GLU A 200 -5.83 -18.70 26.81
C GLU A 200 -5.70 -17.76 25.59
N ILE A 201 -5.83 -16.45 25.81
CA ILE A 201 -5.57 -15.43 24.78
C ILE A 201 -4.18 -14.83 24.99
N ASN A 202 -3.31 -15.01 24.00
CA ASN A 202 -2.02 -14.34 23.97
C ASN A 202 -2.13 -13.03 23.17
N LEU A 203 -1.80 -11.89 23.80
CA LEU A 203 -1.92 -10.58 23.16
C LEU A 203 -0.69 -10.26 22.32
N LEU A 204 -0.95 -10.02 21.03
CA LEU A 204 0.06 -9.57 20.08
C LEU A 204 0.21 -8.03 20.10
N PRO A 205 1.42 -7.52 19.82
CA PRO A 205 1.64 -6.09 19.59
C PRO A 205 0.74 -5.56 18.45
N ASP A 206 0.29 -4.32 18.52
CA ASP A 206 -0.56 -3.70 17.48
C ASP A 206 0.13 -3.61 16.11
N ALA A 207 1.44 -3.49 16.10
CA ALA A 207 2.28 -3.50 14.89
C ALA A 207 2.25 -4.84 14.11
N LEU A 208 1.79 -5.94 14.75
CA LEU A 208 1.77 -7.27 14.17
C LEU A 208 0.36 -7.55 13.60
N ASP A 209 0.12 -7.16 12.35
CA ASP A 209 -1.19 -7.32 11.71
C ASP A 209 -1.58 -8.80 11.52
N THR A 210 -2.77 -9.05 10.99
CA THR A 210 -3.29 -10.43 10.84
C THR A 210 -2.43 -11.28 9.90
N GLU A 211 -1.89 -10.69 8.82
CA GLU A 211 -1.02 -11.43 7.91
C GLU A 211 0.33 -11.76 8.56
N ALA A 212 0.90 -10.82 9.31
CA ALA A 212 2.11 -11.07 10.09
C ALA A 212 1.88 -12.16 11.15
N ALA A 213 0.71 -12.19 11.80
CA ALA A 213 0.35 -13.28 12.73
C ALA A 213 0.25 -14.63 12.00
N LEU A 214 -0.33 -14.69 10.80
CA LEU A 214 -0.37 -15.91 9.97
C LEU A 214 1.03 -16.38 9.59
N VAL A 215 1.96 -15.46 9.26
CA VAL A 215 3.38 -15.81 9.02
C VAL A 215 3.99 -16.46 10.26
N GLN A 216 3.77 -15.90 11.45
CA GLN A 216 4.28 -16.46 12.71
C GLN A 216 3.73 -17.87 13.00
N VAL A 217 2.46 -18.11 12.65
CA VAL A 217 1.84 -19.45 12.77
C VAL A 217 2.44 -20.41 11.74
N ALA A 218 2.63 -19.98 10.49
CA ALA A 218 3.23 -20.78 9.43
C ALA A 218 4.69 -21.20 9.75
N GLU A 219 5.42 -20.34 10.44
CA GLU A 219 6.80 -20.59 10.89
C GLU A 219 6.89 -21.37 12.21
N GLY A 220 5.76 -21.69 12.85
CA GLY A 220 5.72 -22.41 14.12
C GLY A 220 6.06 -21.56 15.35
N ASN A 221 6.22 -20.24 15.21
CA ASN A 221 6.49 -19.33 16.32
C ASN A 221 5.24 -19.06 17.18
N LEU A 222 4.06 -19.15 16.56
CA LEU A 222 2.76 -19.14 17.23
C LEU A 222 2.04 -20.45 16.92
N LEU A 223 1.33 -20.99 17.93
CA LEU A 223 0.57 -22.23 17.75
C LEU A 223 -0.78 -22.00 17.09
N ALA A 224 -1.44 -20.88 17.41
CA ALA A 224 -2.74 -20.54 16.86
C ALA A 224 -2.95 -19.01 16.78
N THR A 225 -3.74 -18.61 15.78
CA THR A 225 -4.28 -17.25 15.64
C THR A 225 -5.72 -17.31 15.12
N VAL A 226 -6.33 -16.12 14.91
CA VAL A 226 -7.62 -15.98 14.22
C VAL A 226 -7.41 -15.15 12.96
N ALA A 227 -8.07 -15.55 11.88
CA ALA A 227 -8.12 -14.78 10.65
C ALA A 227 -9.52 -14.89 10.00
N ASP A 228 -9.86 -13.94 9.16
CA ASP A 228 -11.00 -14.08 8.26
C ASP A 228 -10.67 -15.14 7.18
N ASP A 229 -11.67 -15.89 6.73
CA ASP A 229 -11.52 -16.94 5.72
C ASP A 229 -10.86 -16.45 4.43
N ASN A 230 -11.19 -15.23 3.98
CA ASN A 230 -10.60 -14.63 2.80
C ASN A 230 -9.11 -14.28 2.99
N MET A 231 -8.71 -13.86 4.19
CA MET A 231 -7.30 -13.59 4.53
C MET A 231 -6.50 -14.88 4.63
N PHE A 232 -7.06 -15.89 5.31
CA PHE A 232 -6.47 -17.23 5.36
C PHE A 232 -6.25 -17.78 3.94
N ASN A 233 -7.27 -17.73 3.08
CA ASN A 233 -7.18 -18.22 1.70
C ASN A 233 -6.14 -17.46 0.87
N ALA A 234 -6.03 -16.14 1.05
CA ALA A 234 -5.00 -15.35 0.39
C ALA A 234 -3.59 -15.75 0.85
N ALA A 235 -3.38 -15.85 2.16
CA ALA A 235 -2.09 -16.19 2.76
C ALA A 235 -1.65 -17.62 2.42
N ASN A 236 -2.56 -18.60 2.53
CA ASN A 236 -2.29 -20.03 2.29
C ASN A 236 -1.84 -20.35 0.85
N ARG A 237 -1.90 -19.39 -0.08
CA ARG A 237 -1.33 -19.53 -1.44
C ARG A 237 0.18 -19.38 -1.46
N TYR A 238 0.72 -18.61 -0.53
CA TYR A 238 2.14 -18.23 -0.48
C TYR A 238 2.85 -18.80 0.73
N MET A 239 2.08 -19.25 1.74
CA MET A 239 2.59 -19.74 3.01
C MET A 239 2.22 -21.21 3.16
N GLU A 240 3.22 -22.07 3.37
CA GLU A 240 3.02 -23.43 3.84
C GLU A 240 3.02 -23.42 5.37
N GLY A 241 2.39 -24.39 6.00
CA GLY A 241 2.41 -24.49 7.47
C GLY A 241 1.17 -23.97 8.18
N LEU A 242 0.10 -23.65 7.45
CA LEU A 242 -1.18 -23.21 8.01
C LEU A 242 -2.25 -24.28 7.90
N PHE A 243 -2.95 -24.57 9.01
CA PHE A 243 -4.16 -25.40 9.03
C PHE A 243 -5.39 -24.61 9.41
N PRO A 244 -6.51 -24.75 8.66
CA PRO A 244 -7.77 -24.15 9.02
C PRO A 244 -8.38 -24.87 10.23
N GLY A 245 -8.79 -24.12 11.23
CA GLY A 245 -9.52 -24.58 12.41
C GLY A 245 -11.01 -24.27 12.34
N PRO A 246 -11.75 -24.42 13.46
CA PRO A 246 -13.17 -24.13 13.53
C PRO A 246 -13.48 -22.64 13.28
N VAL A 247 -14.64 -22.41 12.68
CA VAL A 247 -15.23 -21.07 12.52
C VAL A 247 -15.73 -20.60 13.89
N ILE A 248 -15.40 -19.37 14.27
CA ILE A 248 -15.78 -18.75 15.55
C ILE A 248 -16.83 -17.64 15.40
N ALA A 249 -16.97 -17.07 14.21
CA ALA A 249 -18.05 -16.16 13.85
C ALA A 249 -18.35 -16.27 12.36
N GLU A 250 -19.63 -16.19 11.99
CA GLU A 250 -20.08 -16.31 10.60
C GLU A 250 -20.64 -14.99 10.08
N LYS A 251 -20.41 -14.76 8.79
CA LYS A 251 -21.03 -13.67 8.00
C LYS A 251 -20.72 -12.26 8.52
N ASP A 252 -19.54 -12.06 9.07
CA ASP A 252 -19.08 -10.72 9.42
C ASP A 252 -19.03 -9.83 8.18
N THR A 253 -19.44 -8.58 8.37
CA THR A 253 -19.58 -7.63 7.26
C THR A 253 -18.33 -6.79 7.12
N ILE A 254 -17.71 -6.83 5.94
CA ILE A 254 -16.56 -5.99 5.57
C ILE A 254 -17.05 -4.78 4.78
N ALA A 255 -16.59 -3.58 5.18
CA ALA A 255 -16.92 -2.33 4.53
C ALA A 255 -15.75 -1.35 4.53
N TRP A 256 -15.80 -0.36 3.65
CA TRP A 256 -14.86 0.75 3.69
C TRP A 256 -15.26 1.74 4.79
N ALA A 257 -14.27 2.28 5.51
CA ALA A 257 -14.53 3.35 6.46
C ALA A 257 -14.20 4.72 5.84
N ILE A 258 -15.01 5.70 6.17
CA ILE A 258 -14.92 7.09 5.71
C ILE A 258 -15.16 8.04 6.88
N ARG A 259 -14.73 9.30 6.73
CA ARG A 259 -15.00 10.32 7.75
C ARG A 259 -16.50 10.47 7.99
N SER A 260 -16.90 10.66 9.23
CA SER A 260 -18.30 10.83 9.63
C SER A 260 -18.97 12.08 9.00
N ASN A 261 -18.16 13.05 8.57
CA ASN A 261 -18.60 14.31 7.96
C ASN A 261 -18.41 14.35 6.42
N ALA A 262 -18.33 13.18 5.74
CA ALA A 262 -18.19 13.07 4.29
C ALA A 262 -19.40 12.35 3.62
N PRO A 263 -20.64 12.88 3.74
CA PRO A 263 -21.84 12.21 3.26
C PRO A 263 -21.93 12.07 1.74
N ASP A 264 -21.35 12.98 0.95
CA ASP A 264 -21.38 12.90 -0.51
C ASP A 264 -20.45 11.79 -1.01
N LEU A 265 -19.28 11.63 -0.39
CA LEU A 265 -18.37 10.51 -0.66
C LEU A 265 -19.03 9.18 -0.31
N GLU A 266 -19.66 9.11 0.88
CA GLU A 266 -20.41 7.92 1.33
C GLU A 266 -21.50 7.53 0.33
N ALA A 267 -22.34 8.46 -0.06
CA ALA A 267 -23.43 8.20 -1.00
C ALA A 267 -22.93 7.69 -2.37
N ARG A 268 -21.78 8.18 -2.85
CA ARG A 268 -21.18 7.73 -4.11
C ARG A 268 -20.56 6.35 -3.99
N MET A 269 -19.80 6.09 -2.93
CA MET A 269 -19.24 4.76 -2.66
C MET A 269 -20.33 3.74 -2.45
N ASN A 270 -21.38 4.06 -1.71
CA ASN A 270 -22.54 3.20 -1.52
C ASN A 270 -23.26 2.87 -2.83
N ARG A 271 -23.40 3.83 -3.74
CA ARG A 271 -23.97 3.60 -5.08
C ARG A 271 -23.07 2.70 -5.93
N TYR A 272 -21.76 2.91 -5.89
CA TYR A 272 -20.78 2.06 -6.58
C TYR A 272 -20.83 0.63 -6.05
N LEU A 273 -20.71 0.44 -4.75
CA LEU A 273 -20.72 -0.88 -4.13
C LEU A 273 -22.06 -1.62 -4.34
N TYR A 274 -23.17 -0.89 -4.40
CA TYR A 274 -24.49 -1.49 -4.71
C TYR A 274 -24.54 -2.15 -6.10
N LYS A 275 -23.76 -1.70 -7.06
CA LYS A 275 -23.66 -2.35 -8.38
C LYS A 275 -22.98 -3.73 -8.27
N HIS A 276 -22.05 -3.87 -7.32
CA HIS A 276 -21.14 -5.00 -7.24
C HIS A 276 -21.55 -6.06 -6.21
N PHE A 277 -22.14 -5.64 -5.09
CA PHE A 277 -22.51 -6.52 -3.98
C PHE A 277 -23.89 -6.17 -3.41
N ARG A 278 -24.74 -7.22 -3.31
CA ARG A 278 -26.06 -7.11 -2.68
C ARG A 278 -26.28 -8.34 -1.83
N PHE A 279 -26.43 -8.12 -0.54
CA PHE A 279 -26.81 -9.11 0.45
C PHE A 279 -28.18 -8.73 1.00
N THR A 280 -29.06 -9.73 1.13
CA THR A 280 -30.35 -9.63 1.77
C THR A 280 -30.49 -10.83 2.69
N GLU A 281 -30.96 -10.62 3.91
CA GLU A 281 -31.09 -11.67 4.96
C GLU A 281 -31.97 -12.86 4.53
N ASP A 282 -32.85 -12.65 3.56
CA ASP A 282 -33.73 -13.67 2.98
C ASP A 282 -33.02 -14.59 1.96
N ARG A 283 -31.72 -14.39 1.73
CA ARG A 283 -30.92 -15.17 0.78
C ARG A 283 -29.65 -15.72 1.42
N ASP A 284 -29.43 -17.01 1.26
CA ASP A 284 -28.23 -17.69 1.74
C ASP A 284 -26.93 -17.19 1.10
N ARG A 285 -27.01 -16.59 -0.09
CA ARG A 285 -25.82 -16.16 -0.84
C ARG A 285 -26.00 -14.73 -1.36
N PRO A 286 -24.95 -13.88 -1.21
CA PRO A 286 -24.97 -12.55 -1.78
C PRO A 286 -24.95 -12.58 -3.32
N ARG A 287 -25.58 -11.58 -3.93
CA ARG A 287 -25.45 -11.34 -5.39
C ARG A 287 -24.22 -10.48 -5.63
N ARG A 288 -23.33 -10.97 -6.48
CA ARG A 288 -22.10 -10.29 -6.87
C ARG A 288 -22.11 -10.00 -8.37
N SER A 289 -21.51 -8.87 -8.79
CA SER A 289 -21.22 -8.58 -10.19
C SER A 289 -20.16 -9.52 -10.74
N THR A 290 -20.07 -9.62 -12.07
CA THR A 290 -18.99 -10.36 -12.73
C THR A 290 -17.62 -9.84 -12.31
N PHE A 291 -17.44 -8.51 -12.26
CA PHE A 291 -16.20 -7.88 -11.82
C PHE A 291 -15.79 -8.32 -10.41
N LEU A 292 -16.70 -8.23 -9.44
CA LEU A 292 -16.40 -8.63 -8.06
C LEU A 292 -16.12 -10.13 -7.94
N ASN A 293 -16.83 -10.97 -8.72
CA ASN A 293 -16.55 -12.41 -8.75
C ASN A 293 -15.16 -12.72 -9.32
N VAL A 294 -14.73 -12.00 -10.37
CA VAL A 294 -13.38 -12.15 -10.93
C VAL A 294 -12.34 -11.74 -9.89
N LEU A 295 -12.53 -10.60 -9.20
CA LEU A 295 -11.62 -10.18 -8.14
C LEU A 295 -11.53 -11.20 -7.01
N ARG A 296 -12.67 -11.72 -6.55
CA ARG A 296 -12.67 -12.74 -5.49
C ARG A 296 -11.92 -14.00 -5.90
N ARG A 297 -12.12 -14.49 -7.11
CA ARG A 297 -11.38 -15.65 -7.62
C ARG A 297 -9.88 -15.35 -7.75
N LYS A 298 -9.56 -14.13 -8.19
CA LYS A 298 -8.18 -13.70 -8.32
C LYS A 298 -7.45 -13.67 -6.97
N TYR A 299 -8.11 -13.27 -5.87
CA TYR A 299 -7.46 -13.05 -4.58
C TYR A 299 -7.78 -14.10 -3.51
N PHE A 300 -8.99 -14.67 -3.48
CA PHE A 300 -9.52 -15.48 -2.39
C PHE A 300 -10.01 -16.87 -2.82
N GLU A 301 -9.68 -17.33 -4.02
CA GLU A 301 -10.06 -18.67 -4.46
C GLU A 301 -9.26 -19.74 -3.70
N GLU A 302 -9.92 -20.69 -3.09
CA GLU A 302 -9.31 -21.78 -2.33
C GLU A 302 -8.56 -22.78 -3.22
N SER A 303 -9.05 -22.97 -4.46
CA SER A 303 -8.43 -23.88 -5.41
C SER A 303 -7.13 -23.30 -5.96
N ARG A 304 -6.00 -23.93 -5.62
CA ARG A 304 -4.67 -23.55 -6.14
C ARG A 304 -4.64 -23.51 -7.67
N GLN A 305 -5.26 -24.46 -8.35
CA GLN A 305 -5.32 -24.50 -9.82
C GLN A 305 -6.07 -23.29 -10.42
N ILE A 306 -7.19 -22.87 -9.82
CA ILE A 306 -7.94 -21.69 -10.26
C ILE A 306 -7.14 -20.43 -9.94
N ALA A 307 -6.50 -20.39 -8.79
CA ALA A 307 -5.66 -19.29 -8.39
C ALA A 307 -4.48 -19.09 -9.35
N GLU A 308 -3.77 -20.14 -9.71
CA GLU A 308 -2.67 -20.15 -10.69
C GLU A 308 -3.16 -19.77 -12.09
N TYR A 309 -4.36 -20.15 -12.49
CA TYR A 309 -4.96 -19.75 -13.77
C TYR A 309 -5.13 -18.22 -13.88
N TYR A 310 -5.57 -17.56 -12.79
CA TYR A 310 -5.73 -16.11 -12.78
C TYR A 310 -4.43 -15.35 -12.53
N ASN A 311 -3.42 -15.99 -11.93
CA ASN A 311 -2.18 -15.35 -11.48
C ASN A 311 -0.96 -16.26 -11.75
N PRO A 312 -0.68 -16.64 -13.01
CA PRO A 312 0.36 -17.64 -13.32
C PRO A 312 1.77 -17.21 -12.91
N ASP A 313 2.01 -15.89 -12.84
CA ASP A 313 3.34 -15.32 -12.58
C ASP A 313 3.38 -14.53 -11.25
N TRP A 314 2.43 -14.79 -10.35
CA TRP A 314 2.39 -14.03 -9.10
C TRP A 314 3.44 -14.51 -8.11
N GLN A 315 4.24 -13.53 -7.65
CA GLN A 315 5.22 -13.71 -6.60
C GLN A 315 4.97 -12.67 -5.51
N TYR A 316 4.65 -13.12 -4.31
CA TYR A 316 4.60 -12.27 -3.13
C TYR A 316 5.97 -12.31 -2.46
N HIS A 317 6.69 -11.21 -2.49
CA HIS A 317 8.06 -11.11 -1.97
C HIS A 317 8.14 -10.57 -0.53
N GLY A 318 7.00 -10.26 0.09
CA GLY A 318 6.98 -9.59 1.39
C GLY A 318 7.38 -8.11 1.30
N LEU A 319 7.63 -7.52 2.48
CA LEU A 319 8.04 -6.12 2.58
C LEU A 319 9.53 -5.93 2.22
N GLY A 320 9.83 -4.77 1.61
CA GLY A 320 11.20 -4.35 1.34
C GLY A 320 11.74 -4.71 -0.05
N ILE A 321 11.02 -5.50 -0.84
CA ILE A 321 11.34 -5.79 -2.24
C ILE A 321 10.30 -5.11 -3.12
N ILE A 322 10.72 -4.21 -4.00
CA ILE A 322 9.83 -3.49 -4.92
C ILE A 322 9.69 -4.26 -6.23
N SER A 323 10.81 -4.70 -6.82
CA SER A 323 10.83 -5.32 -8.13
C SER A 323 11.95 -6.36 -8.27
N PRO A 324 11.90 -7.24 -9.27
CA PRO A 324 13.01 -8.18 -9.54
C PRO A 324 14.30 -7.49 -9.98
N TYR A 325 14.28 -6.18 -10.22
CA TYR A 325 15.43 -5.40 -10.67
C TYR A 325 16.06 -4.52 -9.59
N ASP A 326 15.61 -4.58 -8.33
CA ASP A 326 16.03 -3.67 -7.26
C ASP A 326 17.55 -3.55 -7.13
N GLU A 327 18.28 -4.69 -7.12
CA GLU A 327 19.74 -4.69 -6.99
C GLU A 327 20.42 -4.01 -8.21
N LEU A 328 19.91 -4.27 -9.40
CA LEU A 328 20.42 -3.63 -10.61
C LEU A 328 20.13 -2.13 -10.62
N VAL A 329 18.91 -1.74 -10.21
CA VAL A 329 18.49 -0.34 -10.15
C VAL A 329 19.32 0.43 -9.12
N LYS A 330 19.57 -0.14 -7.93
CA LYS A 330 20.43 0.47 -6.90
C LYS A 330 21.84 0.74 -7.43
N VAL A 331 22.47 -0.25 -8.08
CA VAL A 331 23.82 -0.10 -8.66
C VAL A 331 23.87 1.01 -9.71
N VAL A 332 22.86 1.08 -10.60
CA VAL A 332 22.82 2.13 -11.63
C VAL A 332 22.52 3.50 -11.03
N ALA A 333 21.58 3.59 -10.09
CA ALA A 333 21.23 4.81 -9.38
C ALA A 333 22.45 5.40 -8.66
N ASP A 334 23.17 4.60 -7.89
CA ASP A 334 24.38 5.00 -7.18
C ASP A 334 25.45 5.52 -8.15
N SER A 335 25.66 4.84 -9.28
CA SER A 335 26.65 5.26 -10.31
C SER A 335 26.32 6.61 -10.94
N MET A 336 25.06 7.02 -10.87
CA MET A 336 24.55 8.26 -11.49
C MET A 336 24.09 9.30 -10.47
N ASP A 337 24.27 9.06 -9.17
CA ASP A 337 23.78 9.95 -8.12
C ASP A 337 22.28 10.28 -8.33
N LEU A 338 21.48 9.23 -8.46
CA LEU A 338 20.02 9.27 -8.59
C LEU A 338 19.37 8.47 -7.48
N ASP A 339 18.15 8.81 -7.14
CA ASP A 339 17.33 8.02 -6.23
C ASP A 339 16.85 6.73 -6.92
N TRP A 340 17.15 5.57 -6.30
CA TRP A 340 16.79 4.27 -6.88
C TRP A 340 15.29 4.01 -6.88
N LEU A 341 14.52 4.52 -5.89
CA LEU A 341 13.06 4.41 -5.86
C LEU A 341 12.41 5.25 -6.96
N LEU A 342 12.98 6.41 -7.25
CA LEU A 342 12.54 7.23 -8.38
C LEU A 342 12.76 6.50 -9.72
N LEU A 343 13.93 5.88 -9.93
CA LEU A 343 14.19 5.07 -11.12
C LEU A 343 13.25 3.87 -11.19
N THR A 344 13.00 3.21 -10.06
CA THR A 344 12.06 2.07 -9.98
C THR A 344 10.64 2.51 -10.34
N ALA A 345 10.17 3.65 -9.84
CA ALA A 345 8.87 4.21 -10.19
C ALA A 345 8.75 4.58 -11.68
N LEU A 346 9.85 5.06 -12.26
CA LEU A 346 9.94 5.36 -13.69
C LEU A 346 9.86 4.10 -14.54
N ILE A 347 10.60 3.03 -14.19
CA ILE A 347 10.56 1.72 -14.88
C ILE A 347 9.14 1.13 -14.84
N ALA A 348 8.48 1.20 -13.68
CA ALA A 348 7.10 0.75 -13.54
C ALA A 348 6.17 1.47 -14.52
N GLN A 349 6.34 2.78 -14.69
CA GLN A 349 5.54 3.61 -15.59
C GLN A 349 5.83 3.33 -17.07
N GLU A 350 7.08 3.10 -17.43
CA GLU A 350 7.51 2.92 -18.81
C GLU A 350 7.19 1.53 -19.38
N SER A 351 7.45 0.48 -18.62
CA SER A 351 7.39 -0.89 -19.13
C SER A 351 6.65 -1.90 -18.24
N SER A 352 6.21 -1.48 -17.05
CA SER A 352 5.75 -2.42 -16.01
C SER A 352 6.79 -3.54 -15.77
N PHE A 353 8.07 -3.17 -15.73
CA PHE A 353 9.23 -4.06 -15.56
C PHE A 353 9.43 -5.11 -16.65
N ASN A 354 8.81 -4.95 -17.83
CA ASN A 354 9.01 -5.86 -18.95
C ASN A 354 10.22 -5.41 -19.82
N PRO A 355 11.36 -6.13 -19.79
CA PRO A 355 12.55 -5.76 -20.55
C PRO A 355 12.35 -5.90 -22.06
N ASN A 356 11.33 -6.66 -22.50
CA ASN A 356 11.00 -6.87 -23.91
C ASN A 356 9.90 -5.89 -24.39
N SER A 357 9.51 -4.91 -23.58
CA SER A 357 8.48 -3.95 -23.96
C SER A 357 8.91 -3.11 -25.16
N LYS A 358 7.97 -2.92 -26.10
CA LYS A 358 8.16 -2.07 -27.28
C LYS A 358 6.92 -1.24 -27.52
N SER A 359 7.09 0.08 -27.57
CA SER A 359 6.00 1.00 -27.87
C SER A 359 5.73 1.12 -29.36
N TRP A 360 4.56 1.63 -29.73
CA TRP A 360 4.22 1.98 -31.11
C TRP A 360 5.17 3.05 -31.70
N ALA A 361 5.75 3.92 -30.87
CA ALA A 361 6.73 4.93 -31.28
C ALA A 361 8.16 4.38 -31.44
N GLY A 362 8.37 3.09 -31.16
CA GLY A 362 9.65 2.40 -31.28
C GLY A 362 10.56 2.53 -30.07
N ALA A 363 10.04 3.00 -28.93
CA ALA A 363 10.76 2.92 -27.66
C ALA A 363 10.84 1.48 -27.17
N VAL A 364 11.95 1.07 -26.53
CA VAL A 364 12.20 -0.33 -26.13
C VAL A 364 12.78 -0.46 -24.74
N GLY A 365 12.52 -1.61 -24.11
CA GLY A 365 13.12 -2.05 -22.85
C GLY A 365 12.50 -1.44 -21.60
N LEU A 366 13.17 -1.64 -20.47
CA LEU A 366 12.68 -1.25 -19.14
C LEU A 366 12.32 0.24 -19.01
N MET A 367 13.13 1.12 -19.57
CA MET A 367 12.97 2.57 -19.51
C MET A 367 12.48 3.18 -20.83
N GLN A 368 11.97 2.36 -21.75
CA GLN A 368 11.41 2.79 -23.03
C GLN A 368 12.32 3.78 -23.79
N VAL A 369 13.58 3.41 -23.94
CA VAL A 369 14.57 4.23 -24.67
C VAL A 369 14.25 4.22 -26.15
N ILE A 370 14.25 5.40 -26.78
CA ILE A 370 14.04 5.55 -28.22
C ILE A 370 15.40 5.46 -28.95
N PRO A 371 15.65 4.43 -29.76
CA PRO A 371 16.97 4.12 -30.33
C PRO A 371 17.59 5.26 -31.14
N ARG A 372 16.78 6.01 -31.89
CA ARG A 372 17.25 7.11 -32.75
C ARG A 372 17.88 8.29 -32.00
N PHE A 373 17.73 8.36 -30.67
CA PHE A 373 18.24 9.45 -29.84
C PHE A 373 19.44 9.04 -29.01
N VAL A 374 19.94 7.82 -29.14
CA VAL A 374 21.06 7.29 -28.34
C VAL A 374 22.08 6.60 -29.22
N GLU A 375 23.33 6.56 -28.78
CA GLU A 375 24.45 5.88 -29.46
C GLU A 375 24.60 4.43 -28.93
N VAL A 376 23.47 3.70 -28.88
CA VAL A 376 23.41 2.30 -28.43
C VAL A 376 22.71 1.49 -29.53
N GLU A 377 23.27 0.35 -29.89
CA GLU A 377 22.69 -0.54 -30.91
C GLU A 377 21.31 -1.03 -30.45
N TYR A 378 20.38 -1.12 -31.41
CA TYR A 378 18.96 -1.43 -31.13
C TYR A 378 18.78 -2.70 -30.30
N GLU A 379 19.49 -3.78 -30.66
CA GLU A 379 19.41 -5.07 -29.99
C GLU A 379 19.92 -5.04 -28.55
N GLN A 380 20.90 -4.18 -28.28
CA GLN A 380 21.46 -4.00 -26.93
C GLN A 380 20.49 -3.30 -25.98
N LEU A 381 19.52 -2.54 -26.49
CA LEU A 381 18.51 -1.88 -25.66
C LEU A 381 17.51 -2.85 -25.03
N TYR A 382 17.50 -4.13 -25.38
CA TYR A 382 16.75 -5.17 -24.69
C TYR A 382 17.51 -5.77 -23.48
N ASP A 383 18.82 -5.49 -23.37
CA ASP A 383 19.57 -5.84 -22.16
C ASP A 383 19.15 -4.91 -21.02
N PRO A 384 18.67 -5.46 -19.87
CA PRO A 384 18.17 -4.66 -18.75
C PRO A 384 19.16 -3.63 -18.22
N LYS A 385 20.45 -4.00 -18.13
CA LYS A 385 21.51 -3.13 -17.58
C LYS A 385 21.82 -1.98 -18.55
N ILE A 386 21.96 -2.29 -19.83
CA ILE A 386 22.27 -1.27 -20.87
C ILE A 386 21.10 -0.31 -21.00
N ASN A 387 19.87 -0.82 -21.03
CA ASN A 387 18.66 -0.01 -21.12
C ASN A 387 18.51 0.92 -19.91
N LEU A 388 18.68 0.37 -18.70
CA LEU A 388 18.58 1.13 -17.47
C LEU A 388 19.65 2.22 -17.37
N MET A 389 20.90 1.91 -17.68
CA MET A 389 21.99 2.90 -17.71
C MET A 389 21.72 4.03 -18.72
N THR A 390 21.17 3.68 -19.89
CA THR A 390 20.86 4.65 -20.94
C THR A 390 19.71 5.55 -20.55
N GLY A 391 18.60 4.98 -20.07
CA GLY A 391 17.43 5.73 -19.62
C GLY A 391 17.72 6.60 -18.39
N ALA A 392 18.48 6.09 -17.41
CA ALA A 392 18.90 6.85 -16.24
C ALA A 392 19.78 8.06 -16.62
N ARG A 393 20.66 7.91 -17.64
CA ARG A 393 21.44 9.04 -18.18
C ARG A 393 20.54 10.11 -18.78
N ILE A 394 19.53 9.71 -19.58
CA ILE A 394 18.56 10.64 -20.18
C ILE A 394 17.83 11.41 -19.07
N LEU A 395 17.35 10.70 -18.02
CA LEU A 395 16.71 11.37 -16.88
C LEU A 395 17.65 12.34 -16.17
N LYS A 396 18.91 11.94 -15.91
CA LYS A 396 19.91 12.80 -15.28
C LYS A 396 20.17 14.05 -16.11
N ASP A 397 20.24 13.94 -17.43
CA ASP A 397 20.45 15.09 -18.32
C ASP A 397 19.24 16.04 -18.30
N HIS A 398 18.02 15.52 -18.21
CA HIS A 398 16.84 16.36 -18.02
C HIS A 398 16.82 17.05 -16.64
N LEU A 399 17.19 16.35 -15.57
CA LEU A 399 17.33 16.96 -14.25
C LEU A 399 18.38 18.11 -14.27
N ARG A 400 19.53 17.88 -14.91
CA ARG A 400 20.55 18.93 -15.07
C ARG A 400 20.07 20.13 -15.89
N HIS A 401 19.25 19.88 -16.91
CA HIS A 401 18.68 20.96 -17.74
C HIS A 401 17.83 21.93 -16.92
N TYR A 402 17.17 21.44 -15.87
CA TYR A 402 16.31 22.22 -14.97
C TYR A 402 16.94 22.49 -13.59
N ALA A 403 18.26 22.34 -13.43
CA ALA A 403 18.95 22.46 -12.14
C ALA A 403 18.87 23.85 -11.48
N TYR A 404 18.40 24.85 -12.19
CA TYR A 404 18.17 26.22 -11.68
C TYR A 404 16.82 26.39 -10.98
N MET A 405 15.95 25.39 -11.00
CA MET A 405 14.65 25.36 -10.33
C MET A 405 14.78 24.72 -8.94
N ASP A 406 13.78 24.95 -8.08
CA ASP A 406 13.65 24.13 -6.87
C ASP A 406 13.42 22.65 -7.20
N SER A 407 13.70 21.76 -6.25
CA SER A 407 13.70 20.31 -6.46
C SER A 407 12.35 19.75 -6.93
N THR A 408 11.23 20.32 -6.46
CA THR A 408 9.88 19.88 -6.80
C THR A 408 9.53 20.18 -8.25
N ASN A 409 9.80 21.41 -8.68
CA ASN A 409 9.59 21.86 -10.05
C ASN A 409 10.59 21.21 -11.00
N GLN A 410 11.87 21.12 -10.62
CA GLN A 410 12.93 20.45 -11.38
C GLN A 410 12.54 19.00 -11.73
N LEU A 411 12.12 18.21 -10.72
CA LEU A 411 11.73 16.83 -10.93
C LEU A 411 10.53 16.71 -11.86
N ALA A 412 9.48 17.52 -11.64
CA ALA A 412 8.29 17.48 -12.47
C ALA A 412 8.58 17.82 -13.94
N MET A 413 9.40 18.87 -14.17
CA MET A 413 9.84 19.28 -15.51
C MET A 413 10.68 18.20 -16.21
N ALA A 414 11.61 17.56 -15.47
CA ALA A 414 12.45 16.49 -16.01
C ALA A 414 11.64 15.26 -16.41
N LEU A 415 10.70 14.82 -15.56
CA LEU A 415 9.81 13.71 -15.85
C LEU A 415 8.88 13.99 -17.04
N ALA A 416 8.27 15.18 -17.07
CA ALA A 416 7.44 15.57 -18.23
C ALA A 416 8.27 15.62 -19.52
N THR A 417 9.50 16.12 -19.45
CA THR A 417 10.42 16.17 -20.60
C THR A 417 10.79 14.76 -21.07
N TYR A 418 10.99 13.83 -20.17
CA TYR A 418 11.25 12.41 -20.50
C TYR A 418 10.13 11.83 -21.35
N ASN A 419 8.87 12.13 -21.01
CA ASN A 419 7.69 11.64 -21.71
C ASN A 419 7.42 12.38 -23.02
N VAL A 420 7.33 13.73 -23.01
CA VAL A 420 6.84 14.52 -24.15
C VAL A 420 7.96 15.14 -24.99
N GLY A 421 9.17 15.15 -24.49
CA GLY A 421 10.36 15.70 -25.14
C GLY A 421 10.54 17.21 -24.95
N LEU A 422 11.80 17.65 -25.06
CA LEU A 422 12.21 19.07 -24.85
C LEU A 422 11.47 20.07 -25.74
N GLY A 423 11.10 19.67 -26.97
CA GLY A 423 10.42 20.56 -27.91
C GLY A 423 9.05 21.02 -27.41
N HIS A 424 8.20 20.10 -27.04
CA HIS A 424 6.87 20.40 -26.51
C HIS A 424 6.92 21.08 -25.14
N MET A 425 7.91 20.74 -24.30
CA MET A 425 8.16 21.45 -23.05
C MET A 425 8.55 22.91 -23.31
N ALA A 426 9.38 23.18 -24.31
CA ALA A 426 9.73 24.54 -24.70
C ALA A 426 8.52 25.34 -25.20
N ASP A 427 7.62 24.70 -25.97
CA ASP A 427 6.39 25.34 -26.45
C ASP A 427 5.44 25.64 -25.28
N ALA A 428 5.27 24.70 -24.33
CA ALA A 428 4.46 24.91 -23.13
C ALA A 428 4.98 26.07 -22.28
N ARG A 429 6.28 26.12 -22.02
CA ARG A 429 6.92 27.19 -21.24
C ARG A 429 6.81 28.56 -21.94
N ARG A 430 6.92 28.61 -23.27
CA ARG A 430 6.67 29.83 -24.03
C ARG A 430 5.24 30.31 -23.88
N LEU A 431 4.27 29.41 -23.96
CA LEU A 431 2.86 29.72 -23.74
C LEU A 431 2.58 30.28 -22.35
N VAL A 432 3.30 29.77 -21.31
CA VAL A 432 3.24 30.31 -19.94
C VAL A 432 3.75 31.75 -19.89
N ILE A 433 4.90 32.03 -20.54
CA ILE A 433 5.48 33.39 -20.64
C ILE A 433 4.50 34.34 -21.35
N ASP A 434 3.90 33.92 -22.46
CA ASP A 434 2.90 34.70 -23.22
C ASP A 434 1.65 35.03 -22.37
N GLN A 435 1.37 34.22 -21.33
CA GLN A 435 0.32 34.46 -20.35
C GLN A 435 0.75 35.27 -19.13
N ASN A 436 1.99 35.81 -19.12
CA ASN A 436 2.59 36.54 -18.01
C ASN A 436 2.65 35.74 -16.69
N LYS A 437 2.88 34.43 -16.79
CA LYS A 437 3.05 33.52 -15.66
C LYS A 437 4.49 33.03 -15.56
N ASP A 438 4.87 32.47 -14.40
CA ASP A 438 6.19 31.89 -14.20
C ASP A 438 6.34 30.56 -14.96
N PRO A 439 7.26 30.44 -15.94
CA PRO A 439 7.49 29.22 -16.70
C PRO A 439 8.31 28.17 -15.92
N ASN A 440 8.75 28.48 -14.70
CA ASN A 440 9.47 27.55 -13.84
C ASN A 440 8.53 26.81 -12.86
N GLU A 441 7.30 27.27 -12.73
CA GLU A 441 6.28 26.61 -11.93
C GLU A 441 5.60 25.49 -12.73
N TRP A 442 5.70 24.25 -12.21
CA TRP A 442 5.13 23.08 -12.88
C TRP A 442 3.64 23.22 -13.17
N GLU A 443 2.85 23.72 -12.21
CA GLU A 443 1.40 23.89 -12.38
C GLU A 443 1.02 24.75 -13.59
N ASN A 444 1.80 25.82 -13.83
CA ASN A 444 1.61 26.67 -14.99
C ASN A 444 1.94 25.94 -16.30
N VAL A 445 3.02 25.14 -16.30
CA VAL A 445 3.47 24.39 -17.49
C VAL A 445 2.52 23.22 -17.76
N ALA A 446 2.03 22.54 -16.73
CA ALA A 446 1.01 21.49 -16.86
C ALA A 446 -0.29 22.04 -17.51
N ASP A 447 -0.78 23.20 -17.05
CA ASP A 447 -1.94 23.88 -17.68
C ASP A 447 -1.65 24.24 -19.17
N ALA A 448 -0.45 24.71 -19.45
CA ALA A 448 -0.05 25.02 -20.81
C ALA A 448 0.03 23.78 -21.72
N LEU A 449 0.55 22.65 -21.21
CA LEU A 449 0.56 21.37 -21.92
C LEU A 449 -0.87 20.93 -22.29
N LEU A 450 -1.83 21.03 -21.36
CA LEU A 450 -3.24 20.73 -21.63
C LEU A 450 -3.83 21.69 -22.69
N LYS A 451 -3.46 22.96 -22.68
CA LYS A 451 -3.86 23.95 -23.70
C LYS A 451 -3.29 23.62 -25.08
N LEU A 452 -2.07 23.07 -25.17
CA LEU A 452 -1.46 22.64 -26.44
C LEU A 452 -2.20 21.49 -27.13
N MET A 453 -3.21 20.89 -26.52
CA MET A 453 -4.17 19.99 -27.18
C MET A 453 -5.21 20.74 -28.03
N GLN A 454 -5.39 22.04 -27.82
CA GLN A 454 -6.41 22.83 -28.52
C GLN A 454 -5.79 23.58 -29.70
N ARG A 455 -6.47 23.56 -30.86
CA ARG A 455 -5.98 24.15 -32.11
C ARG A 455 -5.56 25.60 -31.97
N ARG A 456 -6.31 26.41 -31.21
CA ARG A 456 -6.02 27.85 -30.99
C ARG A 456 -4.66 28.10 -30.36
N TYR A 457 -4.05 27.11 -29.68
CA TYR A 457 -2.73 27.22 -29.09
C TYR A 457 -1.68 26.49 -29.92
N TYR A 458 -1.89 25.18 -30.27
CA TYR A 458 -0.84 24.42 -30.95
C TYR A 458 -0.54 24.91 -32.35
N GLN A 459 -1.44 25.59 -33.05
CA GLN A 459 -1.16 26.15 -34.38
C GLN A 459 -0.08 27.25 -34.36
N HIS A 460 0.20 27.83 -33.20
CA HIS A 460 1.25 28.86 -32.98
C HIS A 460 2.48 28.26 -32.31
N ALA A 461 2.44 27.02 -31.86
CA ALA A 461 3.55 26.32 -31.24
C ALA A 461 4.56 25.83 -32.29
N ARG A 462 5.84 25.91 -31.98
CA ARG A 462 6.92 25.50 -32.91
C ARG A 462 6.89 24.00 -33.23
N PHE A 463 6.54 23.18 -32.23
CA PHE A 463 6.48 21.72 -32.36
C PHE A 463 5.06 21.22 -32.56
N GLY A 464 4.07 22.12 -32.56
CA GLY A 464 2.69 21.80 -32.90
C GLY A 464 1.90 21.14 -31.78
N PHE A 465 1.03 20.19 -32.16
CA PHE A 465 0.14 19.48 -31.25
C PHE A 465 0.90 18.59 -30.27
N ALA A 466 0.64 18.77 -28.96
CA ALA A 466 1.10 17.87 -27.90
C ALA A 466 -0.09 17.19 -27.24
N ARG A 467 0.02 15.89 -26.91
CA ARG A 467 -0.96 15.20 -26.06
C ARG A 467 -0.71 15.54 -24.59
N GLY A 468 -0.94 16.79 -24.23
CA GLY A 468 -0.54 17.36 -22.93
C GLY A 468 -1.08 16.62 -21.70
N ILE A 469 -2.15 15.85 -21.82
CA ILE A 469 -2.68 15.02 -20.73
C ILE A 469 -1.70 13.91 -20.35
N GLU A 470 -0.98 13.32 -21.31
CA GLU A 470 -0.05 12.22 -21.07
C GLU A 470 1.11 12.62 -20.13
N PRO A 471 1.91 13.68 -20.40
CA PRO A 471 2.99 14.08 -19.50
C PRO A 471 2.49 14.58 -18.14
N VAL A 472 1.30 15.20 -18.06
CA VAL A 472 0.73 15.66 -16.79
C VAL A 472 0.35 14.46 -15.90
N GLN A 473 -0.32 13.46 -16.45
CA GLN A 473 -0.63 12.23 -15.73
C GLN A 473 0.64 11.44 -15.38
N TYR A 474 1.58 11.33 -16.30
CA TYR A 474 2.86 10.66 -16.11
C TYR A 474 3.63 11.18 -14.89
N VAL A 475 3.77 12.51 -14.76
CA VAL A 475 4.42 13.12 -13.59
C VAL A 475 3.68 12.77 -12.31
N LYS A 476 2.35 12.84 -12.33
CA LYS A 476 1.51 12.54 -11.16
C LYS A 476 1.64 11.09 -10.73
N GLU A 477 1.54 10.15 -11.67
CA GLU A 477 1.61 8.71 -11.40
C GLU A 477 2.98 8.28 -10.87
N ILE A 478 4.07 8.80 -11.44
CA ILE A 478 5.43 8.50 -10.95
C ILE A 478 5.64 9.06 -9.54
N LYS A 479 5.23 10.31 -9.26
CA LYS A 479 5.35 10.89 -7.93
C LYS A 479 4.53 10.11 -6.88
N ASN A 480 3.34 9.67 -7.22
CA ASN A 480 2.51 8.87 -6.31
C ASN A 480 3.16 7.51 -6.04
N ARG A 481 3.59 6.81 -7.09
CA ARG A 481 4.26 5.51 -6.97
C ARG A 481 5.58 5.62 -6.19
N TYR A 482 6.36 6.66 -6.41
CA TYR A 482 7.58 6.94 -5.64
C TYR A 482 7.29 7.02 -4.13
N ARG A 483 6.28 7.80 -3.71
CA ARG A 483 5.87 7.91 -2.30
C ARG A 483 5.40 6.58 -1.72
N THR A 484 4.66 5.80 -2.51
CA THR A 484 4.21 4.46 -2.09
C THR A 484 5.40 3.53 -1.86
N TYR A 485 6.39 3.56 -2.76
CA TYR A 485 7.60 2.75 -2.60
C TYR A 485 8.44 3.21 -1.39
N GLU A 486 8.57 4.53 -1.15
CA GLU A 486 9.20 5.05 0.07
C GLU A 486 8.50 4.52 1.33
N ALA A 487 7.17 4.54 1.37
CA ALA A 487 6.39 4.03 2.51
C ALA A 487 6.61 2.53 2.73
N ILE A 488 6.64 1.71 1.66
CA ILE A 488 6.90 0.27 1.74
C ILE A 488 8.31 -0.01 2.31
N ILE A 489 9.33 0.71 1.83
CA ILE A 489 10.69 0.54 2.32
C ILE A 489 10.82 1.01 3.77
N ALA A 490 10.22 2.15 4.13
CA ALA A 490 10.22 2.64 5.51
C ALA A 490 9.53 1.67 6.47
N LEU A 491 8.43 1.05 6.06
CA LEU A 491 7.73 0.03 6.83
C LEU A 491 8.62 -1.21 7.03
N ALA A 492 9.29 -1.68 5.98
CA ALA A 492 10.22 -2.81 6.05
C ALA A 492 11.40 -2.53 6.99
N GLU A 493 12.01 -1.36 6.91
CA GLU A 493 13.10 -0.94 7.79
C GLU A 493 12.65 -0.83 9.26
N ASN A 494 11.43 -0.35 9.49
CA ASN A 494 10.88 -0.26 10.85
C ASN A 494 10.64 -1.64 11.45
N GLN A 495 10.08 -2.56 10.69
CA GLN A 495 9.92 -3.96 11.12
C GLN A 495 11.26 -4.61 11.46
N GLN A 496 12.31 -4.40 10.65
CA GLN A 496 13.66 -4.89 10.95
C GLN A 496 14.23 -4.34 12.27
N ARG A 497 14.01 -3.06 12.57
CA ARG A 497 14.51 -2.44 13.81
C ARG A 497 13.79 -2.94 15.07
N THR A 498 12.49 -3.20 14.96
CA THR A 498 11.66 -3.65 16.09
C THR A 498 11.79 -5.15 16.39
N GLY A 499 12.60 -5.90 15.61
CA GLY A 499 12.77 -7.34 15.76
C GLY A 499 11.57 -8.17 15.30
N VAL A 500 10.52 -7.54 14.81
CA VAL A 500 9.35 -8.22 14.22
C VAL A 500 9.73 -8.95 12.93
N THR A 501 10.83 -8.56 12.31
CA THR A 501 11.28 -9.07 10.98
C THR A 501 12.34 -10.15 11.05
N SER A 502 12.89 -10.51 12.21
CA SER A 502 13.80 -11.69 12.23
C SER A 502 13.07 -12.97 11.76
N LEU A 503 11.78 -12.86 11.49
CA LEU A 503 10.87 -13.95 11.19
C LEU A 503 10.30 -13.92 9.76
N ILE A 504 10.36 -12.80 9.02
CA ILE A 504 9.76 -12.70 7.66
C ILE A 504 10.79 -12.95 6.53
N GLY A 505 12.10 -12.89 6.83
CA GLY A 505 13.14 -12.73 5.81
C GLY A 505 13.88 -13.96 5.32
N THR A 506 13.72 -15.15 5.89
CA THR A 506 14.70 -16.23 5.65
C THR A 506 14.24 -17.46 4.88
N ASN A 507 12.96 -17.66 4.56
CA ASN A 507 12.52 -18.93 3.98
C ASN A 507 11.68 -18.91 2.69
N ILE A 508 11.48 -17.76 2.02
CA ILE A 508 10.71 -17.72 0.76
C ILE A 508 11.53 -18.11 -0.49
N THR A 509 12.80 -18.44 -0.35
CA THR A 509 13.72 -18.72 -1.49
C THR A 509 13.86 -20.18 -1.89
N ARG A 510 12.97 -21.09 -1.49
CA ARG A 510 13.04 -22.49 -1.94
C ARG A 510 11.69 -22.99 -2.45
N LEU A 511 11.40 -22.71 -3.71
CA LEU A 511 10.63 -23.65 -4.54
C LEU A 511 11.35 -23.78 -5.90
N PRO A 512 11.48 -25.04 -6.40
CA PRO A 512 12.15 -25.33 -7.66
C PRO A 512 11.36 -24.83 -8.86
#